data_8bc9b512bfac7c8430286352fd6e6e73
#
_entry.id   8bc9b512bfac7c8430286352fd6e6e73
#
_cell.length_a   1.000
_cell.length_b   1.000
_cell.length_c   1.000
_cell.angle_alpha   90.00
_cell.angle_beta   90.00
_cell.angle_gamma   90.00
#
_symmetry.space_group_name_H-M   'P 1'
#
loop_
_entity.id
_entity.type
_entity.pdbx_description
1 polymer ?
#
loop_
_entity_poly.entity_id
_entity_poly.type
_entity_poly.pdbx_seq_one_letter_code
_entity_poly.pdbx_strand_id
1 'polypeptide(L)'
;MSSIELNSSVLNKLPWRLTTDFEFLTMLQRLDEVSVPITKHAEIFNGIQTSAERPTPIYWFSSDEIVAEYADTVEISRDGNNYTIEKALLRPYFKPTKKAEKGLNSYSILATDKQIIFPYDNNGHLICIDEMQSSYPGTYAYLLAHYDRLVPKCVSRDGTRDVPNATADTWYQYGRTQALTAFINTPN
;
A
#
# COMPACT_ATOMS: atom_id res chain seq x y z
N MET A 1 39.46 13.32 17.91
CA MET A 1 38.53 13.08 16.80
C MET A 1 39.22 13.56 15.54
N SER A 2 39.53 12.66 14.61
CA SER A 2 40.07 13.04 13.30
C SER A 2 38.90 13.45 12.39
N SER A 3 38.91 14.70 11.96
CA SER A 3 37.98 15.17 10.90
C SER A 3 38.56 14.79 9.54
N ILE A 4 37.74 14.25 8.67
CA ILE A 4 38.07 14.00 7.27
C ILE A 4 37.35 15.05 6.44
N GLU A 5 38.10 15.85 5.67
CA GLU A 5 37.53 16.74 4.68
C GLU A 5 37.12 15.92 3.44
N LEU A 6 35.84 15.88 3.15
CA LEU A 6 35.31 15.31 1.92
C LEU A 6 35.41 16.35 0.79
N ASN A 7 36.13 16.02 -0.26
CA ASN A 7 36.14 16.86 -1.45
C ASN A 7 34.77 16.87 -2.11
N SER A 8 34.18 18.05 -2.30
CA SER A 8 32.84 18.22 -2.90
C SER A 8 32.70 17.61 -4.31
N SER A 9 33.82 17.41 -5.02
CA SER A 9 33.81 16.73 -6.33
C SER A 9 33.41 15.26 -6.25
N VAL A 10 33.46 14.63 -5.06
CA VAL A 10 33.02 13.25 -4.81
C VAL A 10 31.52 13.19 -4.54
N LEU A 11 30.90 14.33 -4.26
CA LEU A 11 29.47 14.47 -4.01
C LEU A 11 28.74 14.69 -5.34
N ASN A 12 28.69 13.66 -6.15
CA ASN A 12 27.95 13.66 -7.42
C ASN A 12 26.48 13.21 -7.22
N LYS A 13 25.76 12.99 -8.29
CA LYS A 13 24.34 12.52 -8.28
C LYS A 13 24.15 11.08 -7.78
N LEU A 14 25.23 10.35 -7.50
CA LEU A 14 25.18 9.00 -6.95
C LEU A 14 24.94 9.04 -5.43
N PRO A 15 24.42 7.96 -4.85
CA PRO A 15 24.25 7.87 -3.40
C PRO A 15 25.56 8.15 -2.67
N TRP A 16 25.53 9.06 -1.69
CA TRP A 16 26.71 9.44 -0.93
C TRP A 16 27.13 8.30 0.00
N ARG A 17 28.40 7.93 -0.08
CA ARG A 17 29.01 6.89 0.74
C ARG A 17 29.88 7.55 1.82
N LEU A 18 29.25 7.92 2.91
CA LEU A 18 29.90 8.63 4.01
C LEU A 18 30.58 7.62 4.96
N THR A 19 31.78 7.20 4.59
CA THR A 19 32.63 6.32 5.43
C THR A 19 34.06 6.81 5.45
N THR A 20 34.77 6.55 6.54
CA THR A 20 36.20 6.80 6.71
C THR A 20 37.06 5.58 6.38
N ASP A 21 36.43 4.47 6.03
CA ASP A 21 37.07 3.21 5.67
C ASP A 21 37.42 3.22 4.16
N PHE A 22 38.66 3.42 3.83
CA PHE A 22 39.16 3.46 2.47
C PHE A 22 39.14 2.12 1.75
N GLU A 23 39.32 1.00 2.47
CA GLU A 23 39.23 -0.33 1.89
C GLU A 23 37.80 -0.61 1.47
N PHE A 24 36.83 -0.26 2.31
CA PHE A 24 35.42 -0.36 2.01
C PHE A 24 35.01 0.53 0.84
N LEU A 25 35.50 1.77 0.72
CA LEU A 25 35.25 2.64 -0.42
C LEU A 25 35.81 2.05 -1.72
N THR A 26 37.02 1.51 -1.68
CA THR A 26 37.65 0.87 -2.85
C THR A 26 36.86 -0.36 -3.30
N MET A 27 36.38 -1.17 -2.35
CA MET A 27 35.51 -2.31 -2.64
C MET A 27 34.19 -1.85 -3.29
N LEU A 28 33.56 -0.80 -2.78
CA LEU A 28 32.33 -0.26 -3.34
C LEU A 28 32.52 0.29 -4.76
N GLN A 29 33.63 0.98 -5.04
CA GLN A 29 33.97 1.45 -6.38
C GLN A 29 34.11 0.28 -7.36
N ARG A 30 34.80 -0.77 -6.93
CA ARG A 30 34.97 -1.99 -7.75
C ARG A 30 33.65 -2.69 -8.00
N LEU A 31 32.73 -2.71 -7.03
CA LEU A 31 31.37 -3.23 -7.23
C LEU A 31 30.60 -2.40 -8.26
N ASP A 32 30.71 -1.07 -8.24
CA ASP A 32 30.04 -0.21 -9.22
C ASP A 32 30.53 -0.46 -10.66
N GLU A 33 31.82 -0.78 -10.84
CA GLU A 33 32.41 -1.08 -12.15
C GLU A 33 31.93 -2.41 -12.75
N VAL A 34 31.66 -3.41 -11.90
CA VAL A 34 31.32 -4.78 -12.35
C VAL A 34 29.84 -5.13 -12.19
N SER A 35 29.06 -4.34 -11.45
CA SER A 35 27.65 -4.60 -11.18
C SER A 35 26.73 -3.78 -12.08
N VAL A 36 25.54 -4.32 -12.29
CA VAL A 36 24.46 -3.61 -12.97
C VAL A 36 23.40 -3.22 -11.94
N PRO A 37 22.97 -1.96 -11.87
CA PRO A 37 21.93 -1.56 -10.96
C PRO A 37 20.66 -2.39 -11.14
N ILE A 38 20.06 -2.85 -10.04
CA ILE A 38 18.84 -3.67 -10.06
C ILE A 38 17.70 -2.97 -10.82
N THR A 39 17.68 -1.64 -10.84
CA THR A 39 16.70 -0.84 -11.58
C THR A 39 16.72 -1.03 -13.09
N LYS A 40 17.79 -1.68 -13.65
CA LYS A 40 17.80 -2.11 -15.06
C LYS A 40 17.05 -3.42 -15.29
N HIS A 41 16.77 -4.17 -14.24
CA HIS A 41 16.16 -5.50 -14.31
C HIS A 41 14.80 -5.59 -13.59
N ALA A 42 14.51 -4.64 -12.69
CA ALA A 42 13.29 -4.64 -11.89
C ALA A 42 12.88 -3.22 -11.52
N GLU A 43 11.59 -3.00 -11.43
CA GLU A 43 11.02 -1.81 -10.80
C GLU A 43 10.85 -2.05 -9.31
N ILE A 44 11.26 -1.07 -8.50
CA ILE A 44 11.17 -1.13 -7.05
C ILE A 44 10.20 -0.04 -6.59
N PHE A 45 9.13 -0.43 -5.95
CA PHE A 45 8.12 0.50 -5.43
C PHE A 45 7.61 0.06 -4.05
N ASN A 46 7.05 1.00 -3.30
CA ASN A 46 6.39 0.70 -2.04
C ASN A 46 5.03 0.05 -2.29
N GLY A 47 4.65 -0.91 -1.46
CA GLY A 47 3.31 -1.47 -1.48
C GLY A 47 2.24 -0.46 -1.04
N ILE A 48 0.98 -0.81 -1.21
CA ILE A 48 -0.17 -0.01 -0.79
C ILE A 48 -0.14 0.20 0.73
N GLN A 49 -0.37 1.44 1.17
CA GLN A 49 -0.45 1.81 2.57
C GLN A 49 -1.83 2.41 2.86
N THR A 50 -2.72 1.62 3.41
CA THR A 50 -4.10 2.03 3.72
C THR A 50 -4.19 2.92 4.95
N SER A 51 -3.25 2.78 5.91
CA SER A 51 -3.25 3.42 7.23
C SER A 51 -4.51 3.11 8.06
N ALA A 52 -5.15 1.96 7.86
CA ALA A 52 -6.36 1.52 8.55
C ALA A 52 -6.28 0.02 8.92
N GLU A 53 -5.14 -0.39 9.50
CA GLU A 53 -4.81 -1.80 9.77
C GLU A 53 -5.22 -2.27 11.16
N ARG A 54 -5.38 -1.37 12.13
CA ARG A 54 -5.59 -1.74 13.55
C ARG A 54 -6.90 -1.20 14.10
N PRO A 55 -7.56 -1.93 15.04
CA PRO A 55 -7.25 -3.27 15.53
C PRO A 55 -7.48 -4.36 14.47
N THR A 56 -8.48 -4.22 13.60
CA THR A 56 -8.77 -5.04 12.41
C THR A 56 -8.59 -4.20 11.15
N PRO A 57 -8.07 -4.76 10.05
CA PRO A 57 -7.95 -4.03 8.81
C PRO A 57 -9.33 -3.68 8.25
N ILE A 58 -9.50 -2.47 7.70
CA ILE A 58 -10.77 -2.06 7.10
C ILE A 58 -10.77 -2.34 5.60
N TYR A 59 -9.66 -2.04 4.92
CA TYR A 59 -9.61 -2.10 3.45
C TYR A 59 -9.37 -3.50 2.89
N TRP A 60 -8.98 -4.49 3.69
CA TRP A 60 -8.77 -5.83 3.18
C TRP A 60 -9.35 -6.89 4.12
N PHE A 61 -9.68 -8.03 3.56
CA PHE A 61 -10.22 -9.18 4.26
C PHE A 61 -9.68 -10.48 3.64
N SER A 62 -9.75 -11.57 4.39
CA SER A 62 -9.39 -12.91 3.93
C SER A 62 -10.63 -13.65 3.42
N SER A 63 -10.43 -14.72 2.67
CA SER A 63 -11.53 -15.54 2.13
C SER A 63 -12.40 -16.19 3.22
N ASP A 64 -11.86 -16.43 4.40
CA ASP A 64 -12.59 -16.96 5.55
C ASP A 64 -13.60 -15.97 6.17
N GLU A 65 -13.49 -14.67 5.85
CA GLU A 65 -14.47 -13.65 6.25
C GLU A 65 -15.65 -13.57 5.25
N ILE A 66 -15.58 -14.22 4.08
CA ILE A 66 -16.64 -14.23 3.09
C ILE A 66 -17.71 -15.25 3.51
N VAL A 67 -18.93 -14.78 3.74
CA VAL A 67 -20.08 -15.61 4.15
C VAL A 67 -21.02 -15.94 3.00
N ALA A 68 -21.05 -15.10 1.96
CA ALA A 68 -21.80 -15.35 0.74
C ALA A 68 -21.15 -14.65 -0.47
N GLU A 69 -21.33 -15.24 -1.64
CA GLU A 69 -20.83 -14.70 -2.91
C GLU A 69 -21.96 -14.66 -3.94
N TYR A 70 -22.13 -13.50 -4.56
CA TYR A 70 -23.14 -13.23 -5.60
C TYR A 70 -22.44 -12.85 -6.90
N ALA A 71 -23.19 -12.59 -7.96
CA ALA A 71 -22.65 -12.24 -9.27
C ALA A 71 -21.70 -11.02 -9.17
N ASP A 72 -22.18 -9.91 -8.61
CA ASP A 72 -21.49 -8.63 -8.61
C ASP A 72 -20.99 -8.20 -7.20
N THR A 73 -21.31 -8.95 -6.15
CA THR A 73 -21.00 -8.61 -4.78
C THR A 73 -20.50 -9.83 -4.00
N VAL A 74 -19.80 -9.56 -2.89
CA VAL A 74 -19.52 -10.51 -1.83
C VAL A 74 -20.12 -9.99 -0.53
N GLU A 75 -20.52 -10.89 0.35
CA GLU A 75 -20.92 -10.56 1.71
C GLU A 75 -19.84 -11.03 2.67
N ILE A 76 -19.32 -10.11 3.49
CA ILE A 76 -18.30 -10.41 4.49
C ILE A 76 -18.88 -10.26 5.89
N SER A 77 -18.43 -11.12 6.81
CA SER A 77 -18.76 -11.01 8.25
C SER A 77 -17.61 -10.38 8.99
N ARG A 78 -17.87 -9.25 9.66
CA ARG A 78 -16.85 -8.53 10.43
C ARG A 78 -17.46 -7.84 11.64
N ASP A 79 -16.80 -7.97 12.77
CA ASP A 79 -17.21 -7.35 14.05
C ASP A 79 -18.69 -7.68 14.42
N GLY A 80 -19.15 -8.90 14.07
CA GLY A 80 -20.52 -9.38 14.31
C GLY A 80 -21.58 -8.86 13.37
N ASN A 81 -21.21 -8.14 12.32
CA ASN A 81 -22.10 -7.64 11.27
C ASN A 81 -21.73 -8.22 9.89
N ASN A 82 -22.71 -8.30 9.02
CA ASN A 82 -22.50 -8.64 7.62
C ASN A 82 -22.53 -7.38 6.76
N TYR A 83 -21.60 -7.31 5.82
CA TYR A 83 -21.46 -6.18 4.90
C TYR A 83 -21.36 -6.66 3.47
N THR A 84 -22.04 -5.97 2.57
CA THR A 84 -21.95 -6.21 1.13
C THR A 84 -20.83 -5.36 0.54
N ILE A 85 -19.99 -5.98 -0.28
CA ILE A 85 -18.90 -5.30 -0.99
C ILE A 85 -19.00 -5.60 -2.48
N GLU A 86 -18.93 -4.59 -3.32
CA GLU A 86 -18.98 -4.74 -4.78
C GLU A 86 -17.65 -5.30 -5.31
N LYS A 87 -17.72 -6.39 -6.09
CA LYS A 87 -16.56 -7.06 -6.68
C LYS A 87 -15.74 -6.16 -7.59
N ALA A 88 -16.38 -5.19 -8.23
CA ALA A 88 -15.72 -4.21 -9.08
C ALA A 88 -14.63 -3.42 -8.35
N LEU A 89 -14.78 -3.22 -7.04
CA LEU A 89 -13.79 -2.57 -6.19
C LEU A 89 -12.79 -3.52 -5.54
N LEU A 90 -12.89 -4.82 -5.79
CA LEU A 90 -11.98 -5.78 -5.17
C LEU A 90 -10.78 -6.08 -6.07
N ARG A 91 -9.63 -6.22 -5.43
CA ARG A 91 -8.39 -6.66 -6.08
C ARG A 91 -7.71 -7.72 -5.22
N PRO A 92 -7.02 -8.70 -5.82
CA PRO A 92 -6.15 -9.61 -5.08
C PRO A 92 -5.14 -8.83 -4.23
N TYR A 93 -4.92 -9.24 -2.99
CA TYR A 93 -4.05 -8.52 -2.07
C TYR A 93 -3.08 -9.45 -1.39
N PHE A 94 -1.79 -9.23 -1.61
CA PHE A 94 -0.73 -9.95 -0.91
C PHE A 94 -0.30 -9.16 0.33
N LYS A 95 -0.55 -9.74 1.50
CA LYS A 95 -0.05 -9.22 2.78
C LYS A 95 0.78 -10.33 3.45
N PRO A 96 2.11 -10.20 3.50
CA PRO A 96 2.93 -11.19 4.18
C PRO A 96 2.58 -11.23 5.66
N THR A 97 2.43 -12.43 6.19
CA THR A 97 2.30 -12.66 7.64
C THR A 97 3.67 -12.97 8.23
N LYS A 98 3.86 -12.74 9.54
CA LYS A 98 5.13 -13.07 10.22
C LYS A 98 5.52 -14.55 10.07
N LYS A 99 4.56 -15.47 9.83
CA LYS A 99 4.82 -16.87 9.51
C LYS A 99 5.31 -17.06 8.08
N ALA A 100 4.76 -16.30 7.14
CA ALA A 100 5.18 -16.31 5.74
C ALA A 100 6.57 -15.70 5.58
N GLU A 101 6.91 -14.65 6.35
CA GLU A 101 8.24 -14.03 6.34
C GLU A 101 9.37 -15.00 6.71
N LYS A 102 9.10 -15.99 7.59
CA LYS A 102 10.07 -17.00 8.00
C LYS A 102 10.23 -18.18 7.03
N GLY A 103 9.28 -18.37 6.12
CA GLY A 103 9.22 -19.48 5.19
C GLY A 103 9.12 -19.08 3.72
N LEU A 104 9.20 -17.80 3.39
CA LEU A 104 9.20 -17.30 2.03
C LEU A 104 10.49 -17.74 1.32
N ASN A 105 10.44 -18.91 0.73
CA ASN A 105 11.27 -19.19 -0.43
C ASN A 105 10.79 -18.26 -1.54
N SER A 106 11.71 -17.61 -2.23
CA SER A 106 11.51 -16.65 -3.33
C SER A 106 10.59 -17.11 -4.47
N TYR A 107 10.04 -18.31 -4.41
CA TYR A 107 9.23 -18.94 -5.45
C TYR A 107 7.76 -19.15 -5.08
N SER A 108 7.29 -18.75 -3.92
CA SER A 108 5.96 -19.12 -3.42
C SER A 108 4.96 -17.99 -3.29
N ILE A 109 5.18 -16.84 -3.96
CA ILE A 109 4.26 -15.69 -3.93
C ILE A 109 3.29 -15.79 -5.11
N LEU A 110 2.49 -16.83 -5.18
CA LEU A 110 1.60 -16.96 -6.34
C LEU A 110 0.12 -17.05 -5.99
N ALA A 111 -0.24 -17.16 -4.72
CA ALA A 111 -1.64 -17.19 -4.32
C ALA A 111 -1.84 -16.35 -3.06
N THR A 112 -2.85 -15.51 -3.09
CA THR A 112 -3.34 -14.80 -1.92
C THR A 112 -4.79 -15.19 -1.66
N ASP A 113 -5.09 -15.43 -0.39
CA ASP A 113 -6.45 -15.62 0.12
C ASP A 113 -7.11 -14.29 0.51
N LYS A 114 -6.45 -13.17 0.21
CA LYS A 114 -6.90 -11.84 0.62
C LYS A 114 -7.34 -11.00 -0.56
N GLN A 115 -8.33 -10.17 -0.29
CA GLN A 115 -8.83 -9.15 -1.21
C GLN A 115 -8.76 -7.79 -0.54
N ILE A 116 -8.47 -6.76 -1.34
CA ILE A 116 -8.45 -5.37 -0.89
C ILE A 116 -9.55 -4.58 -1.60
N ILE A 117 -10.26 -3.76 -0.84
CA ILE A 117 -11.18 -2.76 -1.36
C ILE A 117 -10.35 -1.63 -1.95
N PHE A 118 -10.43 -1.43 -3.25
CA PHE A 118 -9.63 -0.48 -4.01
C PHE A 118 -10.54 0.63 -4.57
N PRO A 119 -10.77 1.73 -3.82
CA PRO A 119 -11.71 2.79 -4.18
C PRO A 119 -11.10 3.79 -5.19
N TYR A 120 -10.39 3.29 -6.19
CA TYR A 120 -9.73 4.09 -7.22
C TYR A 120 -10.05 3.56 -8.61
N ASP A 121 -10.09 4.46 -9.58
CA ASP A 121 -10.24 4.11 -10.99
C ASP A 121 -8.93 3.51 -11.57
N ASN A 122 -8.96 3.15 -12.86
CA ASN A 122 -7.82 2.58 -13.55
C ASN A 122 -6.67 3.58 -13.78
N ASN A 123 -6.87 4.86 -13.47
CA ASN A 123 -5.85 5.90 -13.53
C ASN A 123 -5.27 6.25 -12.15
N GLY A 124 -5.79 5.60 -11.10
CA GLY A 124 -5.39 5.87 -9.73
C GLY A 124 -6.07 7.08 -9.09
N HIS A 125 -7.13 7.62 -9.71
CA HIS A 125 -7.94 8.66 -9.09
C HIS A 125 -8.95 8.03 -8.14
N LEU A 126 -9.13 8.66 -6.98
CA LEU A 126 -10.15 8.25 -6.03
C LEU A 126 -11.54 8.40 -6.69
N ILE A 127 -12.34 7.34 -6.66
CA ILE A 127 -13.74 7.39 -7.10
C ILE A 127 -14.46 8.42 -6.23
N CYS A 128 -15.18 9.36 -6.82
CA CYS A 128 -15.83 10.43 -6.07
C CYS A 128 -16.95 9.90 -5.17
N ILE A 129 -17.30 10.65 -4.14
CA ILE A 129 -18.27 10.23 -3.12
C ILE A 129 -19.66 9.95 -3.70
N ASP A 130 -20.12 10.75 -4.67
CA ASP A 130 -21.41 10.57 -5.33
C ASP A 130 -21.46 9.25 -6.13
N GLU A 131 -20.37 8.93 -6.81
CA GLU A 131 -20.23 7.68 -7.53
C GLU A 131 -20.12 6.49 -6.57
N MET A 132 -19.38 6.63 -5.46
CA MET A 132 -19.32 5.60 -4.42
C MET A 132 -20.71 5.30 -3.86
N GLN A 133 -21.53 6.32 -3.62
CA GLN A 133 -22.88 6.18 -3.09
C GLN A 133 -23.85 5.55 -4.11
N SER A 134 -23.74 5.93 -5.37
CA SER A 134 -24.70 5.51 -6.41
C SER A 134 -24.35 4.16 -7.04
N SER A 135 -23.06 3.92 -7.30
CA SER A 135 -22.59 2.73 -8.03
C SER A 135 -22.07 1.62 -7.12
N TYR A 136 -21.64 1.96 -5.91
CA TYR A 136 -21.03 1.04 -4.94
C TYR A 136 -21.63 1.20 -3.52
N PRO A 137 -22.98 1.15 -3.41
CA PRO A 137 -23.67 1.47 -2.15
C PRO A 137 -23.31 0.54 -0.99
N GLY A 138 -23.04 -0.74 -1.26
CA GLY A 138 -22.64 -1.72 -0.25
C GLY A 138 -21.27 -1.38 0.34
N THR A 139 -20.28 -1.17 -0.52
CA THR A 139 -18.94 -0.76 -0.10
C THR A 139 -18.95 0.60 0.60
N TYR A 140 -19.74 1.55 0.09
CA TYR A 140 -19.90 2.85 0.74
C TYR A 140 -20.47 2.70 2.16
N ALA A 141 -21.52 1.92 2.33
CA ALA A 141 -22.13 1.65 3.63
C ALA A 141 -21.14 0.97 4.60
N TYR A 142 -20.36 0.02 4.09
CA TYR A 142 -19.28 -0.60 4.87
C TYR A 142 -18.23 0.41 5.34
N LEU A 143 -17.72 1.24 4.43
CA LEU A 143 -16.72 2.27 4.78
C LEU A 143 -17.30 3.28 5.77
N LEU A 144 -18.57 3.67 5.58
CA LEU A 144 -19.28 4.60 6.47
C LEU A 144 -19.49 4.02 7.88
N ALA A 145 -19.78 2.73 7.99
CA ALA A 145 -19.86 2.03 9.28
C ALA A 145 -18.53 2.07 10.07
N HIS A 146 -17.43 2.29 9.38
CA HIS A 146 -16.09 2.41 9.96
C HIS A 146 -15.53 3.85 9.91
N TYR A 147 -16.40 4.84 9.71
CA TYR A 147 -16.01 6.24 9.52
C TYR A 147 -15.07 6.76 10.62
N ASP A 148 -15.38 6.50 11.90
CA ASP A 148 -14.59 6.96 13.04
C ASP A 148 -13.13 6.49 13.00
N ARG A 149 -12.89 5.34 12.37
CA ARG A 149 -11.56 4.76 12.18
C ARG A 149 -10.90 5.20 10.87
N LEU A 150 -11.68 5.67 9.92
CA LEU A 150 -11.24 6.08 8.59
C LEU A 150 -11.02 7.57 8.46
N VAL A 151 -11.76 8.38 9.20
CA VAL A 151 -11.69 9.84 9.07
C VAL A 151 -10.28 10.36 9.42
N PRO A 152 -9.66 11.15 8.52
CA PRO A 152 -8.34 11.72 8.76
C PRO A 152 -8.37 12.88 9.78
N LYS A 153 -7.23 13.09 10.44
CA LYS A 153 -7.04 14.21 11.40
C LYS A 153 -7.22 15.58 10.77
N CYS A 154 -6.94 15.73 9.49
CA CYS A 154 -7.14 17.00 8.78
C CYS A 154 -8.61 17.26 8.42
N VAL A 155 -9.47 16.24 8.46
CA VAL A 155 -10.91 16.34 8.17
C VAL A 155 -11.74 16.52 9.43
N SER A 156 -11.39 15.82 10.50
CA SER A 156 -12.11 15.89 11.77
C SER A 156 -11.13 15.97 12.95
N ARG A 157 -11.52 16.72 13.99
CA ARG A 157 -10.75 16.84 15.23
C ARG A 157 -10.56 15.48 15.92
N ASP A 158 -11.52 14.58 15.78
CA ASP A 158 -11.50 13.22 16.34
C ASP A 158 -10.88 12.18 15.37
N GLY A 159 -10.40 12.65 14.22
CA GLY A 159 -9.77 11.80 13.22
C GLY A 159 -8.54 11.09 13.74
N THR A 160 -8.36 9.84 13.32
CA THR A 160 -7.29 8.96 13.82
C THR A 160 -6.16 8.80 12.82
N ARG A 161 -6.43 8.91 11.51
CA ARG A 161 -5.48 8.63 10.44
C ARG A 161 -4.69 9.87 10.02
N ASP A 162 -3.42 9.66 9.71
CA ASP A 162 -2.58 10.66 9.06
C ASP A 162 -2.65 10.47 7.53
N VAL A 163 -3.56 11.19 6.90
CA VAL A 163 -3.81 11.15 5.45
C VAL A 163 -3.67 12.56 4.90
N PRO A 164 -2.56 12.90 4.24
CA PRO A 164 -2.34 14.24 3.73
C PRO A 164 -3.40 14.64 2.69
N ASN A 165 -3.82 15.91 2.74
CA ASN A 165 -4.73 16.52 1.77
C ASN A 165 -6.11 15.87 1.66
N ALA A 166 -6.54 15.09 2.64
CA ALA A 166 -7.90 14.57 2.67
C ALA A 166 -8.91 15.68 2.95
N THR A 167 -10.09 15.54 2.37
CA THR A 167 -11.25 16.43 2.55
C THR A 167 -12.44 15.63 3.09
N ALA A 168 -13.54 16.31 3.37
CA ALA A 168 -14.80 15.67 3.76
C ALA A 168 -15.33 14.68 2.69
N ASP A 169 -14.99 14.89 1.42
CA ASP A 169 -15.43 14.05 0.30
C ASP A 169 -14.40 12.93 -0.04
N THR A 170 -13.20 12.97 0.55
CA THR A 170 -12.12 12.00 0.28
C THR A 170 -11.65 11.25 1.51
N TRP A 171 -12.43 11.27 2.59
CA TRP A 171 -12.08 10.69 3.89
C TRP A 171 -11.74 9.19 3.83
N TYR A 172 -12.22 8.48 2.81
CA TYR A 172 -11.97 7.05 2.59
C TYR A 172 -10.75 6.76 1.69
N GLN A 173 -9.94 7.76 1.34
CA GLN A 173 -8.71 7.50 0.59
C GLN A 173 -7.66 6.76 1.43
N TYR A 174 -6.72 6.08 0.78
CA TYR A 174 -5.61 5.43 1.46
C TYR A 174 -4.67 6.45 2.12
N GLY A 175 -3.93 6.00 3.12
CA GLY A 175 -2.98 6.85 3.84
C GLY A 175 -1.83 7.35 2.98
N ARG A 176 -1.42 6.56 1.99
CA ARG A 176 -0.40 6.93 1.01
C ARG A 176 -0.77 6.40 -0.37
N THR A 177 -0.70 7.27 -1.36
CA THR A 177 -1.15 6.99 -2.74
C THR A 177 0.00 6.84 -3.75
N GLN A 178 1.25 6.98 -3.31
CA GLN A 178 2.43 7.02 -4.19
C GLN A 178 2.66 5.75 -5.02
N ALA A 179 2.15 4.61 -4.58
CA ALA A 179 2.32 3.33 -5.28
C ALA A 179 1.11 2.93 -6.15
N LEU A 180 0.03 3.72 -6.19
CA LEU A 180 -1.21 3.30 -6.87
C LEU A 180 -1.01 3.11 -8.38
N THR A 181 -0.31 4.01 -9.05
CA THR A 181 -0.05 3.93 -10.49
C THR A 181 0.85 2.75 -10.86
N ALA A 182 1.81 2.39 -10.02
CA ALA A 182 2.64 1.20 -10.22
C ALA A 182 1.80 -0.08 -10.10
N PHE A 183 0.84 -0.10 -9.18
CA PHE A 183 -0.06 -1.23 -8.96
C PHE A 183 -1.04 -1.46 -10.12
N ILE A 184 -1.56 -0.38 -10.70
CA ILE A 184 -2.53 -0.43 -11.80
C ILE A 184 -1.88 -0.91 -13.09
N ASN A 185 -0.62 -0.55 -13.32
CA ASN A 185 0.11 -0.84 -14.55
C ASN A 185 0.89 -2.16 -14.50
N THR A 186 0.88 -2.87 -13.39
CA THR A 186 1.52 -4.19 -13.29
C THR A 186 0.59 -5.24 -13.91
N PRO A 187 0.99 -5.96 -14.96
CA PRO A 187 0.17 -7.04 -15.52
C PRO A 187 -0.04 -8.11 -14.45
N ASN A 188 -1.28 -8.61 -14.35
CA ASN A 188 -1.65 -9.74 -13.50
C ASN A 188 -0.99 -11.04 -13.97
#